data_27a08de06643aeafda94fec37daacd53
#
_entry.id   27a08de06643aeafda94fec37daacd53
#
_cell.length_a   1.000
_cell.length_b   1.000
_cell.length_c   1.000
_cell.angle_alpha   90.00
_cell.angle_beta   90.00
_cell.angle_gamma   90.00
#
_symmetry.space_group_name_H-M   'P 1'
#
loop_
_entity.id
_entity.type
_entity.pdbx_description
1 polymer ?
#
loop_
_entity_poly.entity_id
_entity_poly.type
_entity_poly.pdbx_seq_one_letter_code
_entity_poly.pdbx_strand_id
1 'polypeptide(L)'
;MSNILIIKHGSLGDIAQISGVLRDIRETHSDKKIFILTTFPYVQLLSHCPYLDNVLIDKRLPRWNILYLIKLKKMLSRFDFSHVYDLQNSSRTSFYRKYLLNISNWSSVETIL
;
A
#
# COMPACT_ATOMS: atom_id res chain seq x y z
N MET A 1 12.33 13.49 3.10
CA MET A 1 10.95 13.53 3.60
C MET A 1 10.34 12.14 3.51
N SER A 2 9.81 11.63 4.60
CA SER A 2 9.25 10.28 4.61
C SER A 2 7.84 10.26 4.01
N ASN A 3 7.47 9.10 3.47
CA ASN A 3 6.17 8.88 2.84
C ASN A 3 5.43 7.76 3.56
N ILE A 4 4.14 7.66 3.29
CA ILE A 4 3.28 6.61 3.85
C ILE A 4 2.85 5.70 2.71
N LEU A 5 2.89 4.39 2.94
CA LEU A 5 2.44 3.40 1.97
C LEU A 5 1.21 2.66 2.51
N ILE A 6 0.19 2.55 1.66
CA ILE A 6 -1.00 1.74 1.93
C ILE A 6 -0.99 0.59 0.94
N ILE A 7 -1.25 -0.63 1.40
CA ILE A 7 -1.33 -1.80 0.52
C ILE A 7 -2.76 -2.32 0.50
N LYS A 8 -3.38 -2.30 -0.68
CA LYS A 8 -4.72 -2.86 -0.89
C LYS A 8 -4.83 -3.35 -2.32
N HIS A 9 -4.65 -4.66 -2.51
CA HIS A 9 -4.60 -5.25 -3.85
C HIS A 9 -5.96 -5.43 -4.49
N GLY A 10 -7.00 -5.69 -3.70
CA GLY A 10 -8.30 -5.97 -4.25
C GLY A 10 -9.39 -5.94 -3.21
N SER A 11 -10.56 -6.47 -3.58
CA SER A 11 -11.73 -6.54 -2.70
C SER A 11 -12.18 -5.16 -2.22
N LEU A 12 -12.28 -4.22 -3.17
CA LEU A 12 -12.78 -2.87 -2.88
C LEU A 12 -14.30 -2.79 -2.91
N GLY A 13 -14.96 -3.92 -2.65
CA GLY A 13 -16.43 -3.98 -2.67
C GLY A 13 -17.10 -3.06 -1.68
N ASP A 14 -16.42 -2.73 -0.58
CA ASP A 14 -16.93 -1.79 0.40
C ASP A 14 -16.12 -0.52 0.37
N ILE A 15 -16.37 0.28 -0.66
CA ILE A 15 -15.65 1.54 -0.90
C ILE A 15 -15.88 2.52 0.25
N ALA A 16 -17.06 2.51 0.86
CA ALA A 16 -17.36 3.43 1.97
C ALA A 16 -16.42 3.18 3.17
N GLN A 17 -16.18 1.92 3.52
CA GLN A 17 -15.24 1.58 4.59
C GLN A 17 -13.81 1.98 4.23
N ILE A 18 -13.41 1.68 3.00
CA ILE A 18 -12.07 2.04 2.53
C ILE A 18 -11.87 3.55 2.57
N SER A 19 -12.86 4.33 2.11
CA SER A 19 -12.77 5.78 2.11
C SER A 19 -12.59 6.34 3.52
N GLY A 20 -13.29 5.77 4.50
CA GLY A 20 -13.16 6.20 5.90
C GLY A 20 -11.77 5.95 6.44
N VAL A 21 -11.20 4.77 6.16
CA VAL A 21 -9.85 4.42 6.60
C VAL A 21 -8.83 5.33 5.92
N LEU A 22 -8.96 5.56 4.62
CA LEU A 22 -8.03 6.42 3.88
C LEU A 22 -8.07 7.86 4.41
N ARG A 23 -9.26 8.36 4.73
CA ARG A 23 -9.39 9.68 5.31
C ARG A 23 -8.69 9.76 6.67
N ASP A 24 -8.85 8.76 7.51
CA ASP A 24 -8.22 8.74 8.83
C ASP A 24 -6.69 8.71 8.71
N ILE A 25 -6.18 7.93 7.76
CA ILE A 25 -4.73 7.90 7.49
C ILE A 25 -4.26 9.27 7.01
N ARG A 26 -5.03 9.91 6.12
CA ARG A 26 -4.70 11.25 5.62
C ARG A 26 -4.65 12.28 6.75
N GLU A 27 -5.62 12.24 7.66
CA GLU A 27 -5.66 13.17 8.77
C GLU A 27 -4.50 12.93 9.75
N THR A 28 -4.14 11.68 9.98
CA THR A 28 -3.01 11.32 10.84
C THR A 28 -1.68 11.78 10.26
N HIS A 29 -1.54 11.78 8.95
CA HIS A 29 -0.30 12.11 8.25
C HIS A 29 -0.51 13.26 7.28
N SER A 30 -1.05 14.39 7.78
CA SER A 30 -1.42 15.53 6.95
C SER A 30 -0.26 16.17 6.22
N ASP A 31 0.96 16.03 6.75
CA ASP A 31 2.16 16.63 6.21
C ASP A 31 3.00 15.68 5.34
N LYS A 32 2.53 14.45 5.14
CA LYS A 32 3.27 13.43 4.39
C LYS A 32 2.55 13.06 3.12
N LYS A 33 3.30 12.58 2.14
CA LYS A 33 2.72 12.02 0.91
C LYS A 33 2.26 10.60 1.18
N ILE A 34 1.07 10.27 0.69
CA ILE A 34 0.45 8.97 0.88
C ILE A 34 0.35 8.26 -0.47
N PHE A 35 0.97 7.08 -0.54
CA PHE A 35 0.96 6.23 -1.72
C PHE A 35 0.11 5.00 -1.43
N ILE A 36 -0.58 4.48 -2.44
CA ILE A 36 -1.25 3.19 -2.32
C ILE A 36 -0.69 2.23 -3.37
N LEU A 37 -0.39 1.00 -2.93
CA LEU A 37 0.02 -0.09 -3.80
C LEU A 37 -1.20 -0.96 -4.05
N THR A 38 -1.67 -1.00 -5.30
CA THR A 38 -2.89 -1.72 -5.67
C THR A 38 -2.67 -2.47 -6.98
N THR A 39 -3.70 -3.17 -7.46
CA THR A 39 -3.67 -3.87 -8.74
C THR A 39 -4.33 -3.03 -9.82
N PHE A 40 -4.02 -3.34 -11.08
CA PHE A 40 -4.44 -2.55 -12.23
C PHE A 40 -5.93 -2.23 -12.27
N PRO A 41 -6.86 -3.17 -11.98
CA PRO A 41 -8.30 -2.87 -12.08
C PRO A 41 -8.78 -1.73 -11.17
N TYR A 42 -8.03 -1.41 -10.11
CA TYR A 42 -8.45 -0.41 -9.14
C TYR A 42 -7.72 0.92 -9.27
N VAL A 43 -6.78 1.01 -10.21
CA VAL A 43 -5.96 2.22 -10.36
C VAL A 43 -6.81 3.44 -10.69
N GLN A 44 -7.72 3.30 -11.66
CA GLN A 44 -8.54 4.42 -12.10
C GLN A 44 -9.44 4.92 -10.97
N LEU A 45 -10.05 4.00 -10.24
CA LEU A 45 -10.92 4.36 -9.11
C LEU A 45 -10.14 5.10 -8.03
N LEU A 46 -8.98 4.58 -7.65
CA LEU A 46 -8.18 5.15 -6.57
C LEU A 46 -7.45 6.43 -7.00
N SER A 47 -7.21 6.62 -8.29
CA SER A 47 -6.59 7.85 -8.80
C SER A 47 -7.42 9.09 -8.54
N HIS A 48 -8.72 8.94 -8.35
CA HIS A 48 -9.62 10.05 -8.05
C HIS A 48 -9.80 10.29 -6.55
N CYS A 49 -9.14 9.49 -5.70
CA CYS A 49 -9.27 9.61 -4.26
C CYS A 49 -8.52 10.85 -3.75
N PRO A 50 -9.20 11.78 -3.05
CA PRO A 50 -8.54 13.01 -2.60
C PRO A 50 -7.57 12.80 -1.44
N TYR A 51 -7.59 11.63 -0.81
CA TYR A 51 -6.72 11.33 0.33
C TYR A 51 -5.38 10.75 -0.07
N LEU A 52 -5.21 10.38 -1.33
CA LEU A 52 -4.00 9.75 -1.84
C LEU A 52 -3.24 10.71 -2.74
N ASP A 53 -1.92 10.72 -2.62
CA ASP A 53 -1.06 11.52 -3.48
C ASP A 53 -0.62 10.76 -4.72
N ASN A 54 -0.51 9.43 -4.63
CA ASN A 54 -0.02 8.63 -5.74
C ASN A 54 -0.54 7.20 -5.65
N VAL A 55 -0.68 6.57 -6.81
CA VAL A 55 -1.13 5.17 -6.92
C VAL A 55 -0.03 4.37 -7.61
N LEU A 56 0.45 3.32 -6.94
CA LEU A 56 1.45 2.41 -7.47
C LEU A 56 0.78 1.10 -7.88
N ILE A 57 1.28 0.48 -8.92
CA ILE A 57 0.69 -0.75 -9.46
C ILE A 57 1.55 -1.94 -9.09
N ASP A 58 0.94 -2.95 -8.48
CA ASP A 58 1.52 -4.26 -8.25
C ASP A 58 0.88 -5.25 -9.21
N LYS A 59 1.67 -5.81 -10.10
CA LYS A 59 1.17 -6.78 -11.08
C LYS A 59 0.75 -8.10 -10.47
N ARG A 60 1.11 -8.35 -9.21
CA ARG A 60 0.80 -9.59 -8.48
C ARG A 60 1.21 -10.84 -9.22
N LEU A 61 2.39 -10.82 -9.83
CA LEU A 61 2.95 -12.00 -10.48
C LEU A 61 3.35 -13.02 -9.42
N PRO A 62 3.51 -14.30 -9.80
CA PRO A 62 3.89 -15.34 -8.83
C PRO A 62 5.16 -14.99 -8.06
N ARG A 63 5.21 -15.38 -6.79
CA ARG A 63 6.34 -15.06 -5.91
C ARG A 63 7.64 -15.75 -6.34
N TRP A 64 7.59 -16.80 -7.16
CA TRP A 64 8.78 -17.40 -7.72
C TRP A 64 9.40 -16.58 -8.86
N ASN A 65 8.71 -15.57 -9.35
CA ASN A 65 9.23 -14.69 -10.39
C ASN A 65 10.17 -13.67 -9.77
N ILE A 66 11.45 -14.02 -9.69
CA ILE A 66 12.46 -13.25 -8.99
C ILE A 66 12.67 -11.88 -9.64
N LEU A 67 12.64 -11.80 -10.96
CA LEU A 67 12.80 -10.52 -11.66
C LEU A 67 11.70 -9.54 -11.30
N TYR A 68 10.46 -10.03 -11.22
CA TYR A 68 9.34 -9.21 -10.80
C TYR A 68 9.54 -8.70 -9.37
N LEU A 69 9.97 -9.56 -8.45
CA LEU A 69 10.19 -9.18 -7.05
C LEU A 69 11.30 -8.14 -6.91
N ILE A 70 12.37 -8.29 -7.69
CA ILE A 70 13.48 -7.32 -7.68
C ILE A 70 13.00 -5.96 -8.18
N LYS A 71 12.22 -5.94 -9.26
CA LYS A 71 11.66 -4.70 -9.80
C LYS A 71 10.71 -4.03 -8.82
N LEU A 72 9.87 -4.82 -8.17
CA LEU A 72 8.94 -4.31 -7.17
C LEU A 72 9.69 -3.71 -5.98
N LYS A 73 10.71 -4.42 -5.49
CA LYS A 73 11.54 -3.91 -4.39
C LYS A 73 12.23 -2.61 -4.75
N LYS A 74 12.78 -2.52 -5.97
CA LYS A 74 13.43 -1.29 -6.45
C LYS A 74 12.45 -0.13 -6.53
N MET A 75 11.25 -0.39 -7.04
CA MET A 75 10.22 0.64 -7.14
C MET A 75 9.86 1.16 -5.74
N LEU A 76 9.64 0.26 -4.80
CA LEU A 76 9.25 0.64 -3.44
C LEU A 76 10.38 1.34 -2.69
N SER A 77 11.62 0.97 -2.95
CA SER A 77 12.76 1.58 -2.26
C SER A 77 13.11 2.98 -2.76
N ARG A 78 12.55 3.42 -3.89
CA ARG A 78 12.72 4.79 -4.37
C ARG A 78 12.06 5.80 -3.45
N PHE A 79 11.05 5.36 -2.71
CA PHE A 79 10.29 6.21 -1.81
C PHE A 79 10.71 5.88 -0.38
N ASP A 80 10.88 6.90 0.42
CA ASP A 80 11.25 6.72 1.82
C ASP A 80 9.98 6.54 2.65
N PHE A 81 9.50 5.30 2.74
CA PHE A 81 8.30 4.99 3.51
C PHE A 81 8.64 4.85 4.98
N SER A 82 8.06 5.70 5.81
CA SER A 82 8.23 5.62 7.26
C SER A 82 7.19 4.74 7.93
N HIS A 83 6.07 4.50 7.29
CA HIS A 83 4.99 3.68 7.82
C HIS A 83 4.26 2.97 6.68
N VAL A 84 3.84 1.72 6.93
CA VAL A 84 3.05 0.94 5.99
C VAL A 84 1.75 0.53 6.66
N TYR A 85 0.63 0.80 6.00
CA TYR A 85 -0.69 0.34 6.41
C TYR A 85 -1.13 -0.79 5.49
N ASP A 86 -1.12 -2.01 6.01
CA ASP A 86 -1.48 -3.20 5.25
C ASP A 86 -2.98 -3.47 5.41
N LEU A 87 -3.76 -2.95 4.49
CA LEU A 87 -5.21 -3.14 4.49
C LEU A 87 -5.62 -4.44 3.79
N GLN A 88 -4.67 -5.10 3.13
CA GLN A 88 -4.93 -6.38 2.47
C GLN A 88 -4.79 -7.55 3.43
N ASN A 89 -3.79 -7.50 4.30
CA ASN A 89 -3.53 -8.49 5.35
C ASN A 89 -3.56 -9.93 4.81
N SER A 90 -2.75 -10.19 3.79
CA SER A 90 -2.68 -11.50 3.14
C SER A 90 -1.30 -12.12 3.36
N SER A 91 -1.15 -13.42 2.98
CA SER A 91 0.15 -14.07 3.02
C SER A 91 1.14 -13.38 2.09
N ARG A 92 0.65 -12.81 0.99
CA ARG A 92 1.47 -12.07 0.03
C ARG A 92 2.01 -10.78 0.65
N THR A 93 1.19 -10.03 1.38
CA THR A 93 1.63 -8.81 2.04
C THR A 93 2.57 -9.11 3.20
N SER A 94 2.38 -10.22 3.89
CA SER A 94 3.33 -10.68 4.91
C SER A 94 4.69 -11.00 4.30
N PHE A 95 4.71 -11.59 3.11
CA PHE A 95 5.93 -11.84 2.35
C PHE A 95 6.61 -10.51 1.99
N TYR A 96 5.85 -9.51 1.56
CA TYR A 96 6.39 -8.19 1.23
C TYR A 96 7.04 -7.55 2.45
N ARG A 97 6.39 -7.62 3.61
CA ARG A 97 6.94 -7.07 4.84
C ARG A 97 8.29 -7.70 5.17
N LYS A 98 8.38 -9.02 5.00
CA LYS A 98 9.59 -9.77 5.36
C LYS A 98 10.74 -9.54 4.39
N TYR A 99 10.47 -9.44 3.09
CA TYR A 99 11.50 -9.49 2.07
C TYR A 99 11.65 -8.21 1.23
N LEU A 100 10.60 -7.43 1.07
CA LEU A 100 10.63 -6.27 0.18
C LEU A 100 10.63 -4.93 0.93
N LEU A 101 10.01 -4.87 2.08
CA LEU A 101 9.84 -3.65 2.86
C LEU A 101 10.24 -3.92 4.30
N ASN A 102 11.49 -3.61 4.64
CA ASN A 102 11.97 -3.79 6.01
C ASN A 102 11.67 -2.53 6.83
N ILE A 103 10.39 -2.32 7.12
CA ILE A 103 9.91 -1.13 7.83
C ILE A 103 9.31 -1.58 9.15
N SER A 104 9.78 -0.97 10.25
CA SER A 104 9.33 -1.34 11.59
C SER A 104 7.90 -0.87 11.89
N ASN A 105 7.48 0.26 11.31
CA ASN A 105 6.14 0.80 11.52
C ASN A 105 5.16 0.21 10.50
N TRP A 106 4.70 -1.01 10.80
CA TRP A 106 3.78 -1.75 9.93
C TRP A 106 2.49 -2.02 10.69
N SER A 107 1.39 -1.47 10.17
CA SER A 107 0.06 -1.67 10.74
C SER A 107 -0.77 -2.53 9.81
N SER A 108 -1.36 -3.60 10.32
CA SER A 108 -2.26 -4.45 9.56
C SER A 108 -3.71 -4.11 9.88
N VAL A 109 -4.64 -4.69 9.11
CA VAL A 109 -6.07 -4.50 9.34
C VAL A 109 -6.45 -4.87 10.78
N GLU A 110 -5.84 -5.93 11.31
CA GLU A 110 -6.14 -6.39 12.66
C GLU A 110 -5.75 -5.37 13.74
N THR A 111 -4.69 -4.62 13.49
CA THR A 111 -4.25 -3.59 14.45
C THR A 111 -4.96 -2.27 14.24
N ILE A 112 -5.51 -2.02 13.06
CA ILE A 112 -6.24 -0.80 12.77
C ILE A 112 -7.66 -0.85 13.35
N LEU A 113 -8.26 -2.03 13.31
CA LEU A 113 -9.60 -2.25 13.82
C LEU A 113 -9.60 -2.42 15.32
#